data_3607da277d8dab44ddfb89debb3d3e4e
#
_entry.id   3607da277d8dab44ddfb89debb3d3e4e
#
_cell.length_a   1.000
_cell.length_b   1.000
_cell.length_c   1.000
_cell.angle_alpha   90.00
_cell.angle_beta   90.00
_cell.angle_gamma   90.00
#
_symmetry.space_group_name_H-M   'P 1'
#
loop_
_entity.id
_entity.type
_entity.pdbx_description
1 polymer ?
#
loop_
_entity_poly.entity_id
_entity_poly.type
_entity_poly.pdbx_seq_one_letter_code
_entity_poly.pdbx_strand_id
1 'polypeptide(L)'
;MKKIIYLLTLSIIACTTNEKYAMTEGEVDVNYLFNSPNTSWFQKNYESYIVDEVIQNEDFSKLNEYNIEIFMNTKCHDSEREVPRFLKILNSLNFSNEKIRIVLLNSEKKTADGLEIGKEITNTPTIIFLKNSSEENRIVEFPYENLEKDIYRIINNMGYKNVYYSE
;
A
#
# COMPACT_ATOMS: atom_id res chain seq x y z
N MET A 1 39.83 -51.43 23.46
CA MET A 1 38.80 -51.18 22.42
C MET A 1 38.16 -49.84 22.71
N LYS A 2 38.53 -48.81 21.97
CA LYS A 2 37.99 -47.43 22.13
C LYS A 2 36.73 -47.29 21.20
N LYS A 3 35.56 -47.10 21.81
CA LYS A 3 34.33 -46.79 21.08
C LYS A 3 34.32 -45.29 20.74
N ILE A 4 34.39 -44.99 19.48
CA ILE A 4 34.22 -43.60 18.96
C ILE A 4 32.72 -43.39 18.79
N ILE A 5 32.17 -42.46 19.58
CA ILE A 5 30.79 -42.00 19.47
C ILE A 5 30.80 -40.82 18.48
N TYR A 6 30.26 -41.02 17.29
CA TYR A 6 29.99 -39.92 16.35
C TYR A 6 28.74 -39.17 16.81
N LEU A 7 28.94 -37.93 17.26
CA LEU A 7 27.85 -37.00 17.56
C LEU A 7 27.38 -36.38 16.22
N LEU A 8 26.24 -36.85 15.74
CA LEU A 8 25.60 -36.30 14.56
C LEU A 8 24.92 -34.99 14.98
N THR A 9 25.56 -33.84 14.73
CA THR A 9 24.90 -32.51 14.88
C THR A 9 23.97 -32.28 13.73
N LEU A 10 22.67 -32.40 14.00
CA LEU A 10 21.62 -32.09 13.08
C LEU A 10 21.50 -30.55 13.01
N SER A 11 22.02 -29.93 11.93
CA SER A 11 21.87 -28.52 11.67
C SER A 11 20.43 -28.27 11.20
N ILE A 12 19.58 -27.75 12.08
CA ILE A 12 18.28 -27.25 11.74
C ILE A 12 18.52 -25.88 11.08
N ILE A 13 18.59 -25.87 9.76
CA ILE A 13 18.52 -24.62 8.98
C ILE A 13 17.06 -24.19 9.03
N ALA A 14 16.74 -23.28 9.94
CA ALA A 14 15.43 -22.68 10.01
C ALA A 14 15.21 -21.81 8.76
N CYS A 15 14.35 -22.30 7.88
CA CYS A 15 13.87 -21.57 6.71
C CYS A 15 12.81 -20.56 7.18
N THR A 16 13.22 -19.42 7.78
CA THR A 16 12.31 -18.42 8.36
C THR A 16 12.00 -17.25 7.41
N THR A 17 12.47 -17.27 6.16
CA THR A 17 12.41 -16.12 5.26
C THR A 17 11.19 -16.07 4.33
N ASN A 18 10.41 -17.14 4.21
CA ASN A 18 9.32 -17.20 3.21
C ASN A 18 7.91 -16.87 3.76
N GLU A 19 7.66 -17.03 5.06
CA GLU A 19 6.31 -16.83 5.60
C GLU A 19 5.86 -15.36 5.57
N LYS A 20 6.75 -14.40 5.81
CA LYS A 20 6.44 -12.97 5.81
C LYS A 20 5.84 -12.49 4.48
N TYR A 21 6.27 -13.05 3.35
CA TYR A 21 5.82 -12.63 2.01
C TYR A 21 4.72 -13.52 1.43
N ALA A 22 4.25 -14.51 2.17
CA ALA A 22 3.16 -15.40 1.74
C ALA A 22 1.77 -14.95 2.20
N MET A 23 1.67 -13.90 3.01
CA MET A 23 0.40 -13.39 3.52
C MET A 23 -0.54 -12.98 2.38
N THR A 24 -1.82 -13.29 2.53
CA THR A 24 -2.87 -12.91 1.58
C THR A 24 -3.83 -11.85 2.13
N GLU A 25 -3.80 -11.62 3.43
CA GLU A 25 -4.56 -10.60 4.14
C GLU A 25 -3.82 -10.13 5.41
N GLY A 26 -4.17 -8.94 5.90
CA GLY A 26 -3.56 -8.34 7.09
C GLY A 26 -2.62 -7.18 6.75
N GLU A 27 -1.95 -6.64 7.76
CA GLU A 27 -1.05 -5.49 7.61
C GLU A 27 0.31 -5.90 7.07
N VAL A 28 0.80 -5.15 6.08
CA VAL A 28 2.11 -5.35 5.45
C VAL A 28 2.83 -4.02 5.25
N ASP A 29 4.14 -4.08 5.03
CA ASP A 29 4.96 -2.92 4.66
C ASP A 29 5.12 -2.78 3.13
N VAL A 30 5.67 -1.64 2.68
CA VAL A 30 5.93 -1.40 1.25
C VAL A 30 6.86 -2.45 0.65
N ASN A 31 7.83 -2.98 1.43
CA ASN A 31 8.76 -4.01 0.94
C ASN A 31 8.05 -5.33 0.63
N TYR A 32 6.94 -5.63 1.32
CA TYR A 32 6.11 -6.79 0.99
C TYR A 32 5.67 -6.74 -0.48
N LEU A 33 5.23 -5.59 -0.98
CA LEU A 33 4.72 -5.45 -2.34
C LEU A 33 5.78 -5.72 -3.41
N PHE A 34 7.06 -5.46 -3.13
CA PHE A 34 8.16 -5.74 -4.04
C PHE A 34 8.64 -7.20 -4.01
N ASN A 35 8.41 -7.93 -2.90
CA ASN A 35 9.05 -9.22 -2.66
C ASN A 35 8.07 -10.40 -2.58
N SER A 36 6.77 -10.14 -2.48
CA SER A 36 5.77 -11.20 -2.36
C SER A 36 5.45 -11.86 -3.70
N PRO A 37 5.32 -13.19 -3.76
CA PRO A 37 4.79 -13.87 -4.93
C PRO A 37 3.34 -13.46 -5.23
N ASN A 38 2.58 -13.01 -4.23
CA ASN A 38 1.19 -12.56 -4.39
C ASN A 38 1.07 -11.19 -5.09
N THR A 39 2.18 -10.48 -5.23
CA THR A 39 2.28 -9.15 -5.85
C THR A 39 3.35 -9.11 -6.95
N SER A 40 3.57 -10.23 -7.64
CA SER A 40 4.59 -10.37 -8.69
C SER A 40 4.47 -9.36 -9.84
N TRP A 41 3.29 -8.76 -10.01
CA TRP A 41 2.99 -7.69 -10.94
C TRP A 41 3.50 -6.31 -10.49
N PHE A 42 3.79 -6.13 -9.17
CA PHE A 42 3.99 -4.82 -8.56
C PHE A 42 5.19 -4.07 -9.15
N GLN A 43 6.37 -4.70 -9.16
CA GLN A 43 7.60 -4.04 -9.62
C GLN A 43 7.45 -3.55 -11.07
N LYS A 44 6.93 -4.39 -11.97
CA LYS A 44 6.70 -4.02 -13.37
C LYS A 44 5.78 -2.82 -13.49
N ASN A 45 4.66 -2.81 -12.77
CA ASN A 45 3.67 -1.73 -12.83
C ASN A 45 4.23 -0.44 -12.22
N TYR A 46 4.99 -0.55 -11.13
CA TYR A 46 5.69 0.56 -10.50
C TYR A 46 6.72 1.20 -11.45
N GLU A 47 7.57 0.41 -12.09
CA GLU A 47 8.63 0.89 -12.99
C GLU A 47 8.06 1.52 -14.27
N SER A 48 6.98 0.95 -14.82
CA SER A 48 6.37 1.40 -16.07
C SER A 48 5.60 2.71 -15.96
N TYR A 49 5.19 3.11 -14.76
CA TYR A 49 4.44 4.36 -14.58
C TYR A 49 5.34 5.57 -14.77
N ILE A 50 4.90 6.55 -15.52
CA ILE A 50 5.57 7.84 -15.68
C ILE A 50 4.80 8.84 -14.83
N VAL A 51 5.47 9.37 -13.80
CA VAL A 51 4.90 10.37 -12.90
C VAL A 51 4.67 11.68 -13.65
N ASP A 52 3.51 12.27 -13.49
CA ASP A 52 3.12 13.54 -14.13
C ASP A 52 4.01 14.69 -13.65
N GLU A 53 4.36 15.59 -14.58
CA GLU A 53 5.22 16.75 -14.30
C GLU A 53 4.60 17.75 -13.30
N VAL A 54 3.31 17.63 -12.99
CA VAL A 54 2.64 18.48 -11.99
C VAL A 54 3.35 18.44 -10.63
N ILE A 55 3.99 17.31 -10.29
CA ILE A 55 4.75 17.21 -9.04
C ILE A 55 5.98 18.12 -8.97
N GLN A 56 6.45 18.63 -10.12
CA GLN A 56 7.58 19.56 -10.21
C GLN A 56 7.12 21.01 -10.24
N ASN A 57 5.87 21.25 -10.62
CA ASN A 57 5.32 22.57 -10.85
C ASN A 57 4.48 23.08 -9.68
N GLU A 58 4.00 22.17 -8.80
CA GLU A 58 3.12 22.47 -7.70
C GLU A 58 3.75 22.12 -6.34
N ASP A 59 3.30 22.77 -5.28
CA ASP A 59 3.81 22.55 -3.92
C ASP A 59 3.08 21.39 -3.23
N PHE A 60 3.78 20.27 -3.08
CA PHE A 60 3.32 19.09 -2.35
C PHE A 60 3.80 19.02 -0.90
N SER A 61 4.44 20.06 -0.36
CA SER A 61 5.04 20.06 0.99
C SER A 61 4.04 19.66 2.10
N LYS A 62 2.77 20.07 1.94
CA LYS A 62 1.69 19.71 2.88
C LYS A 62 1.41 18.21 2.97
N LEU A 63 1.81 17.41 1.98
CA LEU A 63 1.68 15.95 2.04
C LEU A 63 2.37 15.38 3.29
N ASN A 64 3.46 16.01 3.74
CA ASN A 64 4.17 15.59 4.94
C ASN A 64 3.38 15.74 6.25
N GLU A 65 2.23 16.42 6.23
CA GLU A 65 1.34 16.53 7.39
C GLU A 65 0.40 15.32 7.53
N TYR A 66 0.39 14.44 6.52
CA TYR A 66 -0.52 13.29 6.44
C TYR A 66 0.16 11.97 6.79
N ASN A 67 -0.65 11.02 7.23
CA ASN A 67 -0.38 9.59 7.18
C ASN A 67 -1.30 8.98 6.12
N ILE A 68 -0.87 7.89 5.50
CA ILE A 68 -1.60 7.24 4.41
C ILE A 68 -1.97 5.82 4.84
N GLU A 69 -3.24 5.45 4.71
CA GLU A 69 -3.68 4.07 4.83
C GLU A 69 -4.16 3.56 3.46
N ILE A 70 -3.64 2.42 3.04
CA ILE A 70 -3.99 1.78 1.76
C ILE A 70 -4.66 0.45 2.05
N PHE A 71 -5.95 0.35 1.74
CA PHE A 71 -6.70 -0.90 1.78
C PHE A 71 -6.79 -1.46 0.37
N MET A 72 -6.20 -2.64 0.14
CA MET A 72 -6.10 -3.22 -1.20
C MET A 72 -6.32 -4.73 -1.21
N ASN A 73 -6.62 -5.28 -2.37
CA ASN A 73 -6.64 -6.72 -2.59
C ASN A 73 -5.63 -7.07 -3.69
N THR A 74 -4.78 -8.06 -3.45
CA THR A 74 -3.69 -8.45 -4.38
C THR A 74 -4.17 -9.07 -5.69
N LYS A 75 -5.47 -9.43 -5.80
CA LYS A 75 -6.12 -9.97 -7.00
C LYS A 75 -7.08 -8.96 -7.65
N CYS A 76 -7.13 -7.73 -7.12
CA CYS A 76 -7.96 -6.67 -7.68
C CYS A 76 -7.18 -5.91 -8.76
N HIS A 77 -7.73 -5.87 -9.97
CA HIS A 77 -7.09 -5.21 -11.12
C HIS A 77 -6.81 -3.71 -10.87
N ASP A 78 -7.71 -3.00 -10.19
CA ASP A 78 -7.50 -1.60 -9.85
C ASP A 78 -6.41 -1.41 -8.79
N SER A 79 -6.32 -2.33 -7.81
CA SER A 79 -5.19 -2.34 -6.87
C SER A 79 -3.87 -2.61 -7.58
N GLU A 80 -3.82 -3.54 -8.54
CA GLU A 80 -2.63 -3.83 -9.35
C GLU A 80 -2.18 -2.63 -10.17
N ARG A 81 -3.13 -1.81 -10.62
CA ARG A 81 -2.85 -0.63 -11.44
C ARG A 81 -2.49 0.59 -10.58
N GLU A 82 -3.30 0.92 -9.57
CA GLU A 82 -3.23 2.21 -8.91
C GLU A 82 -2.24 2.24 -7.73
N VAL A 83 -2.08 1.13 -6.97
CA VAL A 83 -1.20 1.15 -5.81
C VAL A 83 0.28 1.34 -6.19
N PRO A 84 0.83 0.65 -7.22
CA PRO A 84 2.20 0.90 -7.66
C PRO A 84 2.43 2.35 -8.12
N ARG A 85 1.46 2.92 -8.85
CA ARG A 85 1.50 4.31 -9.34
C ARG A 85 1.55 5.29 -8.18
N PHE A 86 0.63 5.12 -7.23
CA PHE A 86 0.53 5.95 -6.04
C PHE A 86 1.82 5.92 -5.22
N LEU A 87 2.36 4.73 -4.95
CA LEU A 87 3.60 4.59 -4.20
C LEU A 87 4.82 5.17 -4.97
N LYS A 88 4.81 5.13 -6.31
CA LYS A 88 5.85 5.78 -7.11
C LYS A 88 5.79 7.31 -7.00
N ILE A 89 4.59 7.90 -7.01
CA ILE A 89 4.40 9.33 -6.79
C ILE A 89 4.92 9.72 -5.40
N LEU A 90 4.52 8.99 -4.35
CA LEU A 90 4.98 9.25 -2.99
C LEU A 90 6.51 9.19 -2.88
N ASN A 91 7.13 8.19 -3.49
CA ASN A 91 8.59 8.07 -3.54
C ASN A 91 9.26 9.24 -4.28
N SER A 92 8.67 9.68 -5.40
CA SER A 92 9.18 10.83 -6.18
C SER A 92 9.08 12.16 -5.39
N LEU A 93 8.14 12.23 -4.45
CA LEU A 93 7.96 13.35 -3.52
C LEU A 93 8.77 13.19 -2.22
N ASN A 94 9.62 12.15 -2.10
CA ASN A 94 10.39 11.81 -0.90
C ASN A 94 9.52 11.61 0.36
N PHE A 95 8.31 11.09 0.19
CA PHE A 95 7.41 10.80 1.31
C PHE A 95 7.91 9.57 2.09
N SER A 96 7.88 9.63 3.44
CA SER A 96 8.40 8.55 4.28
C SER A 96 7.49 7.32 4.26
N ASN A 97 8.08 6.14 4.00
CA ASN A 97 7.36 4.87 4.09
C ASN A 97 6.85 4.56 5.52
N GLU A 98 7.42 5.15 6.56
CA GLU A 98 6.94 5.01 7.94
C GLU A 98 5.55 5.62 8.17
N LYS A 99 5.11 6.50 7.27
CA LYS A 99 3.79 7.12 7.29
C LYS A 99 2.77 6.38 6.42
N ILE A 100 3.16 5.24 5.84
CA ILE A 100 2.32 4.44 4.96
C ILE A 100 1.96 3.14 5.69
N ARG A 101 0.68 2.91 5.88
CA ARG A 101 0.12 1.66 6.37
C ARG A 101 -0.61 0.95 5.24
N ILE A 102 -0.31 -0.31 4.98
CA ILE A 102 -0.94 -1.10 3.92
C ILE A 102 -1.67 -2.28 4.55
N VAL A 103 -2.94 -2.43 4.21
CA VAL A 103 -3.78 -3.54 4.66
C VAL A 103 -4.25 -4.33 3.44
N LEU A 104 -3.85 -5.59 3.38
CA LEU A 104 -4.33 -6.55 2.39
C LEU A 104 -5.68 -7.08 2.82
N LEU A 105 -6.66 -7.01 1.93
CA LEU A 105 -8.02 -7.49 2.15
C LEU A 105 -8.27 -8.75 1.33
N ASN A 106 -9.13 -9.64 1.85
CA ASN A 106 -9.65 -10.77 1.09
C ASN A 106 -10.71 -10.32 0.05
N SER A 107 -11.32 -11.27 -0.65
CA SER A 107 -12.34 -10.99 -1.68
C SER A 107 -13.61 -10.34 -1.15
N GLU A 108 -13.89 -10.47 0.15
CA GLU A 108 -15.02 -9.83 0.82
C GLU A 108 -14.67 -8.43 1.37
N LYS A 109 -13.44 -7.95 1.08
CA LYS A 109 -12.88 -6.68 1.60
C LYS A 109 -12.75 -6.66 3.12
N LYS A 110 -12.35 -7.80 3.70
CA LYS A 110 -12.17 -8.00 5.14
C LYS A 110 -10.78 -8.57 5.45
N THR A 111 -10.40 -8.46 6.72
CA THR A 111 -9.27 -9.18 7.31
C THR A 111 -9.74 -10.04 8.46
N ALA A 112 -8.97 -11.09 8.81
CA ALA A 112 -9.30 -11.94 9.96
C ALA A 112 -9.34 -11.14 11.27
N ASP A 113 -8.49 -10.12 11.40
CA ASP A 113 -8.36 -9.29 12.60
C ASP A 113 -9.26 -8.03 12.57
N GLY A 114 -10.06 -7.83 11.52
CA GLY A 114 -10.99 -6.71 11.40
C GLY A 114 -10.30 -5.34 11.23
N LEU A 115 -9.14 -5.26 10.57
CA LEU A 115 -8.37 -4.03 10.38
C LEU A 115 -9.10 -2.97 9.55
N GLU A 116 -10.10 -3.38 8.79
CA GLU A 116 -10.98 -2.53 7.97
C GLU A 116 -12.19 -1.99 8.73
N ILE A 117 -12.49 -2.49 9.95
CA ILE A 117 -13.68 -2.11 10.70
C ILE A 117 -13.68 -0.60 10.98
N GLY A 118 -14.79 0.06 10.66
CA GLY A 118 -14.95 1.50 10.82
C GLY A 118 -14.34 2.34 9.70
N LYS A 119 -13.72 1.72 8.68
CA LYS A 119 -13.13 2.42 7.52
C LYS A 119 -14.07 2.50 6.31
N GLU A 120 -15.21 1.82 6.33
CA GLU A 120 -16.20 1.84 5.23
C GLU A 120 -15.60 1.51 3.87
N ILE A 121 -14.80 0.43 3.78
CA ILE A 121 -14.13 0.02 2.56
C ILE A 121 -15.13 -0.66 1.62
N THR A 122 -15.61 0.06 0.62
CA THR A 122 -16.55 -0.45 -0.39
C THR A 122 -15.84 -1.00 -1.63
N ASN A 123 -14.72 -0.40 -2.03
CA ASN A 123 -13.95 -0.73 -3.23
C ASN A 123 -12.45 -0.81 -2.91
N THR A 124 -11.68 -1.50 -3.74
CA THR A 124 -10.23 -1.60 -3.62
C THR A 124 -9.52 -1.18 -4.91
N PRO A 125 -8.42 -0.41 -4.79
CA PRO A 125 -7.88 0.11 -3.53
C PRO A 125 -8.73 1.25 -2.96
N THR A 126 -8.70 1.43 -1.64
CA THR A 126 -9.10 2.67 -0.98
C THR A 126 -7.86 3.25 -0.31
N ILE A 127 -7.51 4.48 -0.67
CA ILE A 127 -6.35 5.20 -0.16
C ILE A 127 -6.84 6.36 0.69
N ILE A 128 -6.61 6.29 2.00
CA ILE A 128 -7.12 7.22 3.00
C ILE A 128 -6.00 8.19 3.41
N PHE A 129 -6.30 9.47 3.39
CA PHE A 129 -5.43 10.55 3.83
C PHE A 129 -5.84 10.97 5.24
N LEU A 130 -4.96 10.69 6.22
CA LEU A 130 -5.19 11.00 7.63
C LEU A 130 -4.33 12.20 8.06
N LYS A 131 -4.96 13.16 8.71
CA LYS A 131 -4.27 14.27 9.36
C LYS A 131 -4.66 14.30 10.84
N ASN A 132 -3.69 14.33 11.76
CA ASN A 132 -3.93 14.25 13.20
C ASN A 132 -4.83 13.04 13.58
N SER A 133 -4.60 11.88 12.95
CA SER A 133 -5.37 10.65 13.12
C SER A 133 -6.84 10.71 12.68
N SER A 134 -7.26 11.80 12.04
CA SER A 134 -8.60 11.94 11.45
C SER A 134 -8.51 11.80 9.94
N GLU A 135 -9.49 11.15 9.35
CA GLU A 135 -9.60 11.09 7.89
C GLU A 135 -10.03 12.46 7.36
N GLU A 136 -9.24 13.00 6.45
CA GLU A 136 -9.54 14.25 5.75
C GLU A 136 -10.19 13.97 4.39
N ASN A 137 -9.71 12.93 3.68
CA ASN A 137 -10.24 12.53 2.39
C ASN A 137 -9.75 11.14 1.99
N ARG A 138 -10.28 10.60 0.87
CA ARG A 138 -9.86 9.32 0.30
C ARG A 138 -9.97 9.27 -1.22
N ILE A 139 -9.07 8.52 -1.86
CA ILE A 139 -9.20 8.06 -3.24
C ILE A 139 -9.79 6.65 -3.19
N VAL A 140 -10.81 6.37 -3.97
CA VAL A 140 -11.50 5.08 -4.01
C VAL A 140 -11.42 4.50 -5.41
N GLU A 141 -10.87 3.29 -5.52
CA GLU A 141 -10.71 2.47 -6.72
C GLU A 141 -9.77 3.09 -7.77
N PHE A 142 -10.07 4.24 -8.31
CA PHE A 142 -9.25 4.96 -9.28
C PHE A 142 -9.38 6.47 -9.10
N PRO A 143 -8.42 7.28 -9.61
CA PRO A 143 -8.46 8.71 -9.46
C PRO A 143 -9.61 9.35 -10.26
N TYR A 144 -10.06 10.53 -9.82
CA TYR A 144 -11.04 11.33 -10.55
C TYR A 144 -10.44 11.92 -11.83
N GLU A 145 -9.24 12.47 -11.75
CA GLU A 145 -8.51 13.04 -12.90
C GLU A 145 -7.23 12.23 -13.17
N ASN A 146 -6.23 12.35 -12.33
CA ASN A 146 -5.06 11.49 -12.18
C ASN A 146 -4.60 11.55 -10.73
N LEU A 147 -3.74 10.60 -10.32
CA LEU A 147 -3.34 10.48 -8.92
C LEU A 147 -2.62 11.73 -8.41
N GLU A 148 -1.74 12.33 -9.19
CA GLU A 148 -0.97 13.51 -8.81
C GLU A 148 -1.88 14.71 -8.52
N LYS A 149 -2.80 14.99 -9.42
CA LYS A 149 -3.75 16.10 -9.26
C LYS A 149 -4.74 15.85 -8.14
N ASP A 150 -5.20 14.62 -7.98
CA ASP A 150 -6.10 14.25 -6.91
C ASP A 150 -5.41 14.40 -5.54
N ILE A 151 -4.15 13.93 -5.39
CA ILE A 151 -3.32 14.15 -4.20
C ILE A 151 -3.19 15.65 -3.93
N TYR A 152 -2.82 16.44 -4.95
CA TYR A 152 -2.65 17.87 -4.81
C TYR A 152 -3.93 18.57 -4.31
N ARG A 153 -5.09 18.20 -4.87
CA ARG A 153 -6.39 18.75 -4.46
C ARG A 153 -6.76 18.37 -3.02
N ILE A 154 -6.47 17.12 -2.62
CA ILE A 154 -6.72 16.63 -1.26
C ILE A 154 -5.90 17.43 -0.25
N ILE A 155 -4.57 17.46 -0.41
CA ILE A 155 -3.68 18.10 0.58
C ILE A 155 -3.85 19.61 0.68
N ASN A 156 -4.41 20.24 -0.36
CA ASN A 156 -4.69 21.68 -0.40
C ASN A 156 -6.17 22.02 -0.12
N ASN A 157 -7.00 21.05 0.28
CA ASN A 157 -8.42 21.23 0.59
C ASN A 157 -9.20 21.92 -0.54
N MET A 158 -8.95 21.48 -1.78
CA MET A 158 -9.55 22.07 -2.99
C MET A 158 -10.89 21.40 -3.37
N GLY A 159 -11.65 20.93 -2.38
CA GLY A 159 -12.96 20.34 -2.59
C GLY A 159 -12.94 19.03 -3.38
N TYR A 160 -11.89 18.21 -3.21
CA TYR A 160 -11.79 16.90 -3.85
C TYR A 160 -12.95 15.99 -3.44
N LYS A 161 -13.52 15.31 -4.41
CA LYS A 161 -14.55 14.28 -4.27
C LYS A 161 -14.10 13.06 -5.04
N ASN A 162 -14.08 11.90 -4.41
CA ASN A 162 -13.78 10.66 -5.12
C ASN A 162 -14.90 10.29 -6.09
N VAL A 163 -14.65 9.35 -6.99
CA VAL A 163 -15.56 8.96 -8.09
C VAL A 163 -16.90 8.36 -7.62
N TYR A 164 -17.02 7.97 -6.37
CA TYR A 164 -18.23 7.41 -5.75
C TYR A 164 -18.97 8.39 -4.83
N TYR A 165 -18.49 9.62 -4.75
CA TYR A 165 -19.17 10.62 -3.92
C TYR A 165 -20.51 10.97 -4.55
N SER A 166 -21.60 10.67 -3.84
CA SER A 166 -22.95 11.15 -4.16
C SER A 166 -23.32 12.32 -3.25
N GLU A 167 -23.81 13.41 -3.83
CA GLU A 167 -24.38 14.54 -3.08
C GLU A 167 -25.64 14.13 -2.31
#